data_31ac67e2304812393f21b94f987c6164
#
_entry.id   31ac67e2304812393f21b94f987c6164
#
_cell.length_a   1.000
_cell.length_b   1.000
_cell.length_c   1.000
_cell.angle_alpha   90.00
_cell.angle_beta   90.00
_cell.angle_gamma   90.00
#
_symmetry.space_group_name_H-M   'P 1'
#
loop_
_entity.id
_entity.type
_entity.pdbx_description
1 polymer ?
#
loop_
_entity_poly.entity_id
_entity_poly.type
_entity_poly.pdbx_seq_one_letter_code
_entity_poly.pdbx_strand_id
1 'polypeptide(L)'
;MKKIIVMMMLCCSTAVMAQNNHHNFGWFGRYAQANKELPAPTKGEKRVVFIGNSITDNWASMRSDFFKKNGYIGRGIGGQTSFQFLTRFREDVVNLQPKLVVINYGTNDIAENTGEYNEDYTYGNVLSMIDLARANGIKVILTSCLPAEFFPWQPRIKDAMEKIRHLNARVEAYAKANKIPYVDYFNAMLSADGKGLDSRYTPEQVHPNDAGYEVMESLIVPAIKKALKIK
;
A
#
# COMPACT_ATOMS: atom_id res chain seq x y z
N MET A 1 27.61 21.86 -42.90
CA MET A 1 28.25 21.40 -41.65
C MET A 1 27.54 21.87 -40.35
N LYS A 2 26.66 22.87 -40.37
CA LYS A 2 25.97 23.35 -39.13
C LYS A 2 24.73 22.55 -38.69
N LYS A 3 24.17 21.70 -39.55
CA LYS A 3 22.93 20.91 -39.22
C LYS A 3 23.18 19.60 -38.47
N ILE A 4 24.40 19.08 -38.46
CA ILE A 4 24.74 17.79 -37.79
C ILE A 4 25.01 17.98 -36.31
N ILE A 5 25.48 19.17 -35.87
CA ILE A 5 25.83 19.46 -34.47
C ILE A 5 24.58 19.64 -33.59
N VAL A 6 23.47 20.16 -34.18
CA VAL A 6 22.21 20.37 -33.43
C VAL A 6 21.50 19.04 -33.14
N MET A 7 21.65 18.02 -33.99
CA MET A 7 21.00 16.72 -33.78
C MET A 7 21.71 15.85 -32.72
N MET A 8 23.01 16.04 -32.52
CA MET A 8 23.76 15.34 -31.46
C MET A 8 23.50 15.90 -30.04
N MET A 9 23.20 17.20 -29.92
CA MET A 9 22.88 17.78 -28.59
C MET A 9 21.48 17.39 -28.10
N LEU A 10 20.52 17.09 -28.98
CA LEU A 10 19.17 16.67 -28.58
C LEU A 10 19.16 15.22 -28.05
N CYS A 11 20.02 14.34 -28.56
CA CYS A 11 20.13 12.96 -28.04
C CYS A 11 20.79 12.88 -26.66
N CYS A 12 21.73 13.78 -26.34
CA CYS A 12 22.36 13.79 -25.01
C CYS A 12 21.44 14.31 -23.91
N SER A 13 20.52 15.24 -24.23
CA SER A 13 19.60 15.79 -23.21
C SER A 13 18.51 14.81 -22.78
N THR A 14 18.06 13.92 -23.69
CA THR A 14 17.05 12.89 -23.34
C THR A 14 17.65 11.73 -22.53
N ALA A 15 18.91 11.38 -22.77
CA ALA A 15 19.60 10.35 -21.99
C ALA A 15 19.88 10.77 -20.53
N VAL A 16 20.19 12.06 -20.31
CA VAL A 16 20.41 12.60 -18.93
C VAL A 16 19.10 12.67 -18.14
N MET A 17 17.98 12.99 -18.79
CA MET A 17 16.66 13.01 -18.10
C MET A 17 16.15 11.61 -17.75
N ALA A 18 16.46 10.59 -18.55
CA ALA A 18 16.12 9.20 -18.26
C ALA A 18 16.93 8.62 -17.08
N GLN A 19 18.19 9.01 -16.92
CA GLN A 19 19.04 8.54 -15.81
C GLN A 19 18.63 9.09 -14.44
N ASN A 20 18.02 10.27 -14.36
CA ASN A 20 17.61 10.88 -13.10
C ASN A 20 16.30 10.30 -12.51
N ASN A 21 15.51 9.54 -13.26
CA ASN A 21 14.25 8.97 -12.79
C ASN A 21 14.41 7.64 -12.02
N HIS A 22 15.50 6.91 -12.19
CA HIS A 22 15.69 5.62 -11.52
C HIS A 22 15.92 5.75 -10.00
N HIS A 23 16.52 6.84 -9.53
CA HIS A 23 16.74 7.05 -8.10
C HIS A 23 15.49 7.41 -7.30
N ASN A 24 14.36 7.68 -7.98
CA ASN A 24 13.12 8.09 -7.31
C ASN A 24 11.98 7.06 -7.43
N PHE A 25 12.26 5.83 -7.82
CA PHE A 25 11.25 4.79 -8.02
C PHE A 25 10.41 4.56 -6.75
N GLY A 26 11.04 4.53 -5.56
CA GLY A 26 10.36 4.41 -4.27
C GLY A 26 9.78 5.72 -3.74
N TRP A 27 10.07 6.85 -4.40
CA TRP A 27 9.74 8.20 -3.92
C TRP A 27 10.14 8.44 -2.46
N PHE A 28 11.40 8.16 -2.14
CA PHE A 28 11.95 8.27 -0.78
C PHE A 28 11.78 9.66 -0.14
N GLY A 29 11.77 10.73 -0.95
CA GLY A 29 11.58 12.10 -0.49
C GLY A 29 10.21 12.37 0.13
N ARG A 30 9.18 11.56 -0.19
CA ARG A 30 7.78 11.79 0.25
C ARG A 30 7.65 11.87 1.77
N TYR A 31 8.36 11.00 2.48
CA TYR A 31 8.30 10.93 3.95
C TYR A 31 9.64 11.21 4.64
N ALA A 32 10.70 11.56 3.90
CA ALA A 32 12.05 11.72 4.46
C ALA A 32 12.10 12.69 5.65
N GLN A 33 11.45 13.86 5.52
CA GLN A 33 11.41 14.86 6.61
C GLN A 33 10.58 14.35 7.80
N ALA A 34 9.39 13.81 7.54
CA ALA A 34 8.52 13.27 8.59
C ALA A 34 9.17 12.06 9.32
N ASN A 35 9.94 11.24 8.60
CA ASN A 35 10.67 10.14 9.21
C ASN A 35 11.82 10.64 10.09
N LYS A 36 12.53 11.69 9.66
CA LYS A 36 13.62 12.32 10.41
C LYS A 36 13.13 13.01 11.68
N GLU A 37 11.96 13.63 11.63
CA GLU A 37 11.36 14.35 12.76
C GLU A 37 10.63 13.42 13.74
N LEU A 38 10.33 12.19 13.34
CA LEU A 38 9.66 11.23 14.20
C LEU A 38 10.59 10.80 15.34
N PRO A 39 10.24 11.07 16.61
CA PRO A 39 11.10 10.67 17.72
C PRO A 39 11.20 9.14 17.84
N ALA A 40 12.29 8.66 18.42
CA ALA A 40 12.41 7.24 18.77
C ALA A 40 11.22 6.79 19.63
N PRO A 41 10.74 5.54 19.49
CA PRO A 41 9.62 5.05 20.29
C PRO A 41 9.92 5.13 21.78
N THR A 42 8.98 5.64 22.56
CA THR A 42 9.09 5.64 24.03
C THR A 42 8.89 4.24 24.60
N LYS A 43 9.35 4.03 25.83
CA LYS A 43 9.18 2.73 26.51
C LYS A 43 7.71 2.35 26.61
N GLY A 44 7.33 1.23 26.04
CA GLY A 44 5.95 0.72 26.05
C GLY A 44 5.05 1.24 24.91
N GLU A 45 5.52 2.16 24.10
CA GLU A 45 4.78 2.65 22.92
C GLU A 45 4.40 1.49 22.00
N LYS A 46 3.17 1.51 21.53
CA LYS A 46 2.60 0.52 20.59
C LYS A 46 2.50 1.11 19.19
N ARG A 47 3.59 1.70 18.69
CA ARG A 47 3.66 2.30 17.37
C ARG A 47 3.17 1.33 16.29
N VAL A 48 2.27 1.80 15.44
CA VAL A 48 1.72 1.07 14.28
C VAL A 48 1.95 1.89 13.03
N VAL A 49 2.52 1.27 12.01
CA VAL A 49 2.70 1.88 10.69
C VAL A 49 1.74 1.24 9.70
N PHE A 50 1.09 2.04 8.86
CA PHE A 50 0.28 1.61 7.73
C PHE A 50 1.03 1.92 6.45
N ILE A 51 1.46 0.89 5.71
CA ILE A 51 2.10 1.05 4.41
C ILE A 51 1.15 0.65 3.30
N GLY A 52 1.17 1.39 2.18
CA GLY A 52 0.28 1.12 1.06
C GLY A 52 0.31 2.19 -0.01
N ASN A 53 -0.74 2.19 -0.82
CA ASN A 53 -0.96 3.09 -1.96
C ASN A 53 -1.84 4.31 -1.59
N SER A 54 -2.57 4.85 -2.59
CA SER A 54 -3.52 5.97 -2.41
C SER A 54 -4.61 5.68 -1.37
N ILE A 55 -5.07 4.45 -1.24
CA ILE A 55 -6.07 4.08 -0.23
C ILE A 55 -5.53 4.38 1.17
N THR A 56 -4.28 4.05 1.44
CA THR A 56 -3.62 4.35 2.73
C THR A 56 -3.26 5.83 2.87
N ASP A 57 -2.83 6.50 1.79
CA ASP A 57 -2.48 7.93 1.77
C ASP A 57 -3.72 8.80 2.06
N ASN A 58 -4.82 8.54 1.33
CA ASN A 58 -6.10 9.22 1.52
C ASN A 58 -6.67 8.94 2.92
N TRP A 59 -6.56 7.71 3.42
CA TRP A 59 -7.02 7.38 4.77
C TRP A 59 -6.32 8.23 5.82
N ALA A 60 -4.99 8.30 5.77
CA ALA A 60 -4.22 9.09 6.73
C ALA A 60 -4.50 10.59 6.64
N SER A 61 -4.85 11.12 5.46
CA SER A 61 -5.17 12.52 5.26
C SER A 61 -6.63 12.86 5.61
N MET A 62 -7.59 12.09 5.11
CA MET A 62 -9.03 12.34 5.32
C MET A 62 -9.44 12.03 6.76
N ARG A 63 -8.85 11.01 7.37
CA ARG A 63 -9.14 10.56 8.74
C ARG A 63 -7.98 10.84 9.68
N SER A 64 -7.35 12.02 9.56
CA SER A 64 -6.16 12.38 10.33
C SER A 64 -6.35 12.28 11.84
N ASP A 65 -7.56 12.59 12.35
CA ASP A 65 -7.89 12.48 13.76
C ASP A 65 -7.92 11.02 14.23
N PHE A 66 -8.40 10.10 13.40
CA PHE A 66 -8.32 8.66 13.69
C PHE A 66 -6.87 8.21 13.85
N PHE A 67 -5.98 8.60 12.93
CA PHE A 67 -4.56 8.27 13.02
C PHE A 67 -3.92 8.89 14.27
N LYS A 68 -4.13 10.17 14.51
CA LYS A 68 -3.58 10.89 15.68
C LYS A 68 -4.06 10.28 16.99
N LYS A 69 -5.38 10.05 17.14
CA LYS A 69 -5.98 9.50 18.37
C LYS A 69 -5.42 8.13 18.73
N ASN A 70 -5.09 7.31 17.74
CA ASN A 70 -4.58 5.95 17.94
C ASN A 70 -3.04 5.87 17.93
N GLY A 71 -2.32 6.95 17.65
CA GLY A 71 -0.87 6.94 17.49
C GLY A 71 -0.40 6.15 16.27
N TYR A 72 -1.22 6.11 15.21
CA TYR A 72 -0.90 5.41 13.96
C TYR A 72 -0.15 6.33 13.00
N ILE A 73 0.72 5.74 12.20
CA ILE A 73 1.55 6.42 11.23
C ILE A 73 1.18 5.95 9.83
N GLY A 74 0.64 6.85 9.00
CA GLY A 74 0.37 6.60 7.59
C GLY A 74 1.64 6.73 6.75
N ARG A 75 1.91 5.73 5.92
CA ARG A 75 2.99 5.70 4.92
C ARG A 75 2.45 5.19 3.59
N GLY A 76 1.26 5.69 3.20
CA GLY A 76 0.68 5.50 1.89
C GLY A 76 1.27 6.45 0.87
N ILE A 77 1.42 6.03 -0.39
CA ILE A 77 1.78 6.91 -1.51
C ILE A 77 0.90 6.56 -2.71
N GLY A 78 0.17 7.55 -3.21
CA GLY A 78 -0.72 7.39 -4.34
C GLY A 78 -0.05 6.77 -5.57
N GLY A 79 -0.73 5.86 -6.26
CA GLY A 79 -0.27 5.21 -7.49
C GLY A 79 0.78 4.11 -7.31
N GLN A 80 1.38 3.95 -6.13
CA GLN A 80 2.45 2.97 -5.92
C GLN A 80 1.95 1.53 -5.91
N THR A 81 2.83 0.63 -6.38
CA THR A 81 2.70 -0.82 -6.40
C THR A 81 3.51 -1.48 -5.28
N SER A 82 3.35 -2.79 -5.10
CA SER A 82 4.11 -3.58 -4.13
C SER A 82 5.63 -3.51 -4.33
N PHE A 83 6.10 -3.36 -5.56
CA PHE A 83 7.52 -3.16 -5.89
C PHE A 83 8.08 -1.89 -5.23
N GLN A 84 7.32 -0.80 -5.28
CA GLN A 84 7.70 0.47 -4.69
C GLN A 84 7.60 0.44 -3.16
N PHE A 85 6.60 -0.26 -2.60
CA PHE A 85 6.50 -0.47 -1.15
C PHE A 85 7.72 -1.23 -0.63
N LEU A 86 8.11 -2.33 -1.28
CA LEU A 86 9.26 -3.11 -0.90
C LEU A 86 10.55 -2.27 -0.95
N THR A 87 10.72 -1.46 -2.00
CA THR A 87 11.89 -0.59 -2.15
C THR A 87 12.05 0.39 -0.99
N ARG A 88 10.95 0.99 -0.49
CA ARG A 88 10.98 1.98 0.60
C ARG A 88 10.64 1.39 1.99
N PHE A 89 10.42 0.07 2.09
CA PHE A 89 9.95 -0.56 3.32
C PHE A 89 10.89 -0.33 4.51
N ARG A 90 12.20 -0.33 4.26
CA ARG A 90 13.18 -0.06 5.33
C ARG A 90 13.03 1.35 5.87
N GLU A 91 12.99 2.37 5.00
CA GLU A 91 12.92 3.77 5.42
C GLU A 91 11.59 4.14 6.07
N ASP A 92 10.49 3.66 5.50
CA ASP A 92 9.14 4.08 5.89
C ASP A 92 8.49 3.15 6.92
N VAL A 93 9.10 2.00 7.23
CA VAL A 93 8.58 1.05 8.22
C VAL A 93 9.68 0.66 9.22
N VAL A 94 10.74 -0.02 8.78
CA VAL A 94 11.71 -0.64 9.70
C VAL A 94 12.41 0.40 10.56
N ASN A 95 12.89 1.48 9.94
CA ASN A 95 13.62 2.54 10.63
C ASN A 95 12.74 3.34 11.63
N LEU A 96 11.41 3.29 11.48
CA LEU A 96 10.47 3.89 12.43
C LEU A 96 10.25 3.04 13.69
N GLN A 97 10.80 1.82 13.72
CA GLN A 97 10.76 0.88 14.84
C GLN A 97 9.33 0.60 15.36
N PRO A 98 8.35 0.32 14.51
CA PRO A 98 7.00 0.04 14.97
C PRO A 98 6.91 -1.33 15.68
N LYS A 99 5.89 -1.51 16.50
CA LYS A 99 5.53 -2.83 17.04
C LYS A 99 4.71 -3.66 16.06
N LEU A 100 4.06 -2.98 15.10
CA LEU A 100 3.21 -3.61 14.12
C LEU A 100 3.18 -2.79 12.83
N VAL A 101 3.15 -3.48 11.69
CA VAL A 101 2.87 -2.90 10.37
C VAL A 101 1.58 -3.48 9.81
N VAL A 102 0.73 -2.63 9.26
CA VAL A 102 -0.42 -3.00 8.43
C VAL A 102 -0.02 -2.81 6.96
N ILE A 103 -0.13 -3.86 6.16
CA ILE A 103 0.28 -3.85 4.75
C ILE A 103 -0.98 -3.90 3.88
N ASN A 104 -1.22 -2.83 3.13
CA ASN A 104 -2.20 -2.76 2.04
C ASN A 104 -1.46 -2.89 0.70
N TYR A 105 -1.96 -3.71 -0.25
CA TYR A 105 -1.24 -4.07 -1.47
C TYR A 105 -2.21 -4.32 -2.64
N GLY A 106 -1.68 -4.50 -3.83
CA GLY A 106 -2.33 -5.18 -4.95
C GLY A 106 -3.07 -4.29 -5.94
N THR A 107 -3.81 -3.28 -5.51
CA THR A 107 -4.67 -2.46 -6.39
C THR A 107 -3.91 -1.93 -7.60
N ASN A 108 -2.80 -1.25 -7.39
CA ASN A 108 -2.02 -0.64 -8.47
C ASN A 108 -1.12 -1.63 -9.21
N ASP A 109 -0.80 -2.76 -8.60
CA ASP A 109 -0.13 -3.89 -9.26
C ASP A 109 -1.06 -4.46 -10.33
N ILE A 110 -2.30 -4.77 -9.96
CA ILE A 110 -3.34 -5.28 -10.86
C ILE A 110 -3.72 -4.22 -11.92
N ALA A 111 -3.70 -2.93 -11.56
CA ALA A 111 -3.88 -1.82 -12.49
C ALA A 111 -2.65 -1.57 -13.38
N GLU A 112 -1.58 -2.35 -13.24
CA GLU A 112 -0.37 -2.28 -14.07
C GLU A 112 0.33 -0.91 -14.09
N ASN A 113 0.33 -0.23 -12.93
CA ASN A 113 0.92 1.12 -12.83
C ASN A 113 2.44 1.15 -13.04
N THR A 114 3.14 0.03 -12.83
CA THR A 114 4.60 -0.08 -13.02
C THR A 114 5.01 -1.15 -14.04
N GLY A 115 4.06 -1.64 -14.83
CA GLY A 115 4.26 -2.67 -15.82
C GLY A 115 3.17 -3.73 -15.78
N GLU A 116 3.24 -4.70 -16.67
CA GLU A 116 2.27 -5.79 -16.78
C GLU A 116 2.13 -6.54 -15.44
N TYR A 117 0.88 -6.85 -15.06
CA TYR A 117 0.59 -7.56 -13.82
C TYR A 117 1.13 -8.99 -13.85
N ASN A 118 1.95 -9.28 -12.87
CA ASN A 118 2.38 -10.62 -12.55
C ASN A 118 2.09 -10.92 -11.08
N GLU A 119 1.17 -11.85 -10.83
CA GLU A 119 0.74 -12.19 -9.49
C GLU A 119 1.86 -12.76 -8.63
N ASP A 120 2.74 -13.59 -9.20
CA ASP A 120 3.84 -14.19 -8.44
C ASP A 120 4.81 -13.12 -7.93
N TYR A 121 5.05 -12.07 -8.72
CA TYR A 121 5.89 -10.96 -8.28
C TYR A 121 5.22 -10.13 -7.21
N THR A 122 3.93 -9.78 -7.39
CA THR A 122 3.16 -9.05 -6.37
C THR A 122 3.10 -9.82 -5.06
N TYR A 123 2.77 -11.10 -5.14
CA TYR A 123 2.77 -12.00 -3.98
C TYR A 123 4.14 -12.10 -3.33
N GLY A 124 5.21 -12.32 -4.12
CA GLY A 124 6.59 -12.37 -3.63
C GLY A 124 7.03 -11.09 -2.92
N ASN A 125 6.62 -9.92 -3.42
CA ASN A 125 6.88 -8.65 -2.76
C ASN A 125 6.19 -8.56 -1.39
N VAL A 126 4.93 -9.04 -1.28
CA VAL A 126 4.21 -9.11 0.01
C VAL A 126 4.96 -10.03 0.98
N LEU A 127 5.41 -11.21 0.54
CA LEU A 127 6.19 -12.12 1.38
C LEU A 127 7.50 -11.48 1.84
N SER A 128 8.22 -10.80 0.95
CA SER A 128 9.46 -10.11 1.26
C SER A 128 9.26 -9.02 2.32
N MET A 129 8.16 -8.26 2.25
CA MET A 129 7.83 -7.28 3.29
C MET A 129 7.53 -7.93 4.64
N ILE A 130 6.85 -9.09 4.65
CA ILE A 130 6.59 -9.88 5.86
C ILE A 130 7.92 -10.34 6.48
N ASP A 131 8.82 -10.87 5.67
CA ASP A 131 10.13 -11.36 6.13
C ASP A 131 10.99 -10.24 6.69
N LEU A 132 11.01 -9.08 6.01
CA LEU A 132 11.69 -7.88 6.51
C LEU A 132 11.10 -7.42 7.86
N ALA A 133 9.78 -7.39 7.99
CA ALA A 133 9.13 -7.02 9.24
C ALA A 133 9.51 -7.98 10.37
N ARG A 134 9.39 -9.29 10.14
CA ARG A 134 9.70 -10.34 11.11
C ARG A 134 11.16 -10.34 11.53
N ALA A 135 12.09 -10.18 10.59
CA ALA A 135 13.53 -10.08 10.86
C ALA A 135 13.89 -8.89 11.76
N ASN A 136 13.02 -7.87 11.81
CA ASN A 136 13.19 -6.69 12.67
C ASN A 136 12.25 -6.70 13.89
N GLY A 137 11.63 -7.84 14.24
CA GLY A 137 10.76 -7.98 15.41
C GLY A 137 9.42 -7.24 15.30
N ILE A 138 9.01 -6.88 14.08
CA ILE A 138 7.78 -6.14 13.79
C ILE A 138 6.66 -7.15 13.49
N LYS A 139 5.54 -7.05 14.17
CA LYS A 139 4.35 -7.85 13.88
C LYS A 139 3.71 -7.34 12.58
N VAL A 140 3.02 -8.24 11.88
CA VAL A 140 2.35 -7.93 10.60
C VAL A 140 0.85 -8.18 10.72
N ILE A 141 0.05 -7.30 10.17
CA ILE A 141 -1.33 -7.53 9.75
C ILE A 141 -1.38 -7.34 8.25
N LEU A 142 -1.95 -8.32 7.55
CA LEU A 142 -2.28 -8.21 6.14
C LEU A 142 -3.74 -7.83 5.98
N THR A 143 -4.04 -7.05 4.93
CA THR A 143 -5.41 -6.72 4.58
C THR A 143 -5.74 -7.28 3.20
N SER A 144 -7.01 -7.53 2.91
CA SER A 144 -7.40 -7.77 1.54
C SER A 144 -7.20 -6.51 0.69
N CYS A 145 -6.89 -6.69 -0.60
CA CYS A 145 -7.12 -5.69 -1.62
C CYS A 145 -8.63 -5.44 -1.73
N LEU A 146 -9.05 -4.17 -1.82
CA LEU A 146 -10.46 -3.81 -1.94
C LEU A 146 -11.05 -4.30 -3.28
N PRO A 147 -12.36 -4.58 -3.34
CA PRO A 147 -13.00 -4.90 -4.61
C PRO A 147 -12.95 -3.69 -5.55
N ALA A 148 -12.73 -3.92 -6.84
CA ALA A 148 -12.81 -2.90 -7.88
C ALA A 148 -13.27 -3.55 -9.18
N GLU A 149 -14.40 -3.11 -9.75
CA GLU A 149 -14.91 -3.62 -11.02
C GLU A 149 -13.97 -3.25 -12.17
N PHE A 150 -13.43 -2.04 -12.12
CA PHE A 150 -12.50 -1.50 -13.09
C PHE A 150 -11.60 -0.42 -12.45
N PHE A 151 -10.58 -0.02 -13.16
CA PHE A 151 -9.72 1.10 -12.78
C PHE A 151 -9.95 2.25 -13.76
N PRO A 152 -10.48 3.43 -13.33
CA PRO A 152 -10.80 4.54 -14.23
C PRO A 152 -9.61 4.99 -15.10
N TRP A 153 -8.38 4.89 -14.57
CA TRP A 153 -7.14 5.25 -15.29
C TRP A 153 -6.55 4.13 -16.17
N GLN A 154 -7.10 2.90 -16.06
CA GLN A 154 -6.64 1.72 -16.82
C GLN A 154 -7.83 0.94 -17.41
N PRO A 155 -8.59 1.54 -18.32
CA PRO A 155 -9.84 0.95 -18.83
C PRO A 155 -9.61 -0.32 -19.66
N ARG A 156 -8.37 -0.65 -20.01
CA ARG A 156 -8.00 -1.90 -20.72
C ARG A 156 -8.07 -3.14 -19.79
N ILE A 157 -7.95 -2.97 -18.50
CA ILE A 157 -8.04 -4.07 -17.53
C ILE A 157 -9.52 -4.42 -17.33
N LYS A 158 -9.94 -5.58 -17.81
CA LYS A 158 -11.35 -6.04 -17.79
C LYS A 158 -11.60 -7.13 -16.74
N ASP A 159 -10.56 -7.71 -16.19
CA ASP A 159 -10.55 -8.84 -15.29
C ASP A 159 -10.07 -8.46 -13.86
N ALA A 160 -10.22 -7.18 -13.51
CA ALA A 160 -9.75 -6.64 -12.23
C ALA A 160 -10.28 -7.44 -11.02
N MET A 161 -11.59 -7.72 -10.97
CA MET A 161 -12.23 -8.47 -9.87
C MET A 161 -11.72 -9.90 -9.75
N GLU A 162 -11.48 -10.59 -10.87
CA GLU A 162 -10.94 -11.94 -10.87
C GLU A 162 -9.52 -11.96 -10.28
N LYS A 163 -8.66 -11.08 -10.77
CA LYS A 163 -7.29 -10.91 -10.28
C LYS A 163 -7.24 -10.55 -8.79
N ILE A 164 -8.12 -9.64 -8.34
CA ILE A 164 -8.23 -9.24 -6.94
C ILE A 164 -8.63 -10.45 -6.07
N ARG A 165 -9.66 -11.21 -6.47
CA ARG A 165 -10.11 -12.39 -5.73
C ARG A 165 -9.01 -13.44 -5.62
N HIS A 166 -8.31 -13.70 -6.72
CA HIS A 166 -7.24 -14.69 -6.75
C HIS A 166 -6.07 -14.30 -5.85
N LEU A 167 -5.58 -13.07 -5.98
CA LEU A 167 -4.51 -12.54 -5.13
C LEU A 167 -4.90 -12.55 -3.64
N ASN A 168 -6.12 -12.09 -3.30
CA ASN A 168 -6.63 -12.11 -1.93
C ASN A 168 -6.67 -13.52 -1.35
N ALA A 169 -7.23 -14.49 -2.08
CA ALA A 169 -7.29 -15.87 -1.64
C ALA A 169 -5.89 -16.47 -1.37
N ARG A 170 -4.93 -16.16 -2.23
CA ARG A 170 -3.55 -16.64 -2.09
C ARG A 170 -2.85 -16.04 -0.87
N VAL A 171 -3.00 -14.73 -0.65
CA VAL A 171 -2.40 -14.05 0.51
C VAL A 171 -3.09 -14.45 1.81
N GLU A 172 -4.41 -14.61 1.81
CA GLU A 172 -5.16 -15.12 2.97
C GLU A 172 -4.73 -16.54 3.37
N ALA A 173 -4.58 -17.43 2.38
CA ALA A 173 -4.09 -18.79 2.63
C ALA A 173 -2.70 -18.79 3.29
N TYR A 174 -1.78 -17.93 2.79
CA TYR A 174 -0.48 -17.76 3.40
C TYR A 174 -0.58 -17.20 4.83
N ALA A 175 -1.40 -16.16 5.02
CA ALA A 175 -1.60 -15.56 6.34
C ALA A 175 -2.10 -16.59 7.36
N LYS A 176 -3.09 -17.40 6.97
CA LYS A 176 -3.64 -18.48 7.80
C LYS A 176 -2.58 -19.54 8.15
N ALA A 177 -1.83 -20.02 7.16
CA ALA A 177 -0.78 -21.01 7.36
C ALA A 177 0.35 -20.50 8.29
N ASN A 178 0.63 -19.20 8.26
CA ASN A 178 1.70 -18.55 9.02
C ASN A 178 1.23 -17.83 10.28
N LYS A 179 -0.04 -17.98 10.66
CA LYS A 179 -0.67 -17.35 11.84
C LYS A 179 -0.52 -15.82 11.86
N ILE A 180 -0.58 -15.20 10.67
CA ILE A 180 -0.60 -13.74 10.49
C ILE A 180 -2.06 -13.29 10.51
N PRO A 181 -2.46 -12.28 11.30
CA PRO A 181 -3.79 -11.71 11.21
C PRO A 181 -4.06 -11.17 9.80
N TYR A 182 -5.21 -11.54 9.25
CA TYR A 182 -5.71 -11.06 7.97
C TYR A 182 -7.02 -10.33 8.19
N VAL A 183 -7.16 -9.12 7.64
CA VAL A 183 -8.37 -8.30 7.76
C VAL A 183 -9.05 -8.23 6.40
N ASP A 184 -10.22 -8.80 6.32
CA ASP A 184 -11.00 -8.90 5.08
C ASP A 184 -11.87 -7.65 4.87
N TYR A 185 -11.30 -6.63 4.24
CA TYR A 185 -12.07 -5.48 3.76
C TYR A 185 -12.87 -5.81 2.50
N PHE A 186 -12.39 -6.78 1.68
CA PHE A 186 -13.01 -7.11 0.41
C PHE A 186 -14.46 -7.52 0.58
N ASN A 187 -14.73 -8.53 1.41
CA ASN A 187 -16.10 -9.00 1.61
C ASN A 187 -16.96 -8.00 2.38
N ALA A 188 -16.37 -7.23 3.30
CA ALA A 188 -17.09 -6.21 4.06
C ALA A 188 -17.58 -5.03 3.21
N MET A 189 -16.90 -4.76 2.09
CA MET A 189 -17.16 -3.59 1.25
C MET A 189 -17.62 -3.95 -0.18
N LEU A 190 -17.82 -5.25 -0.45
CA LEU A 190 -18.29 -5.74 -1.74
C LEU A 190 -19.74 -5.30 -2.01
N SER A 191 -20.02 -4.84 -3.23
CA SER A 191 -21.38 -4.54 -3.68
C SER A 191 -22.29 -5.78 -3.67
N ALA A 192 -23.58 -5.57 -3.52
CA ALA A 192 -24.57 -6.68 -3.45
C ALA A 192 -24.60 -7.57 -4.70
N ASP A 193 -24.25 -7.00 -5.86
CA ASP A 193 -24.15 -7.74 -7.13
C ASP A 193 -22.77 -8.43 -7.31
N GLY A 194 -21.86 -8.22 -6.37
CA GLY A 194 -20.54 -8.86 -6.36
C GLY A 194 -19.55 -8.35 -7.39
N LYS A 195 -19.81 -7.21 -8.06
CA LYS A 195 -19.00 -6.72 -9.17
C LYS A 195 -17.87 -5.78 -8.79
N GLY A 196 -18.00 -5.08 -7.67
CA GLY A 196 -16.99 -4.10 -7.27
C GLY A 196 -17.20 -3.56 -5.88
N LEU A 197 -16.60 -2.41 -5.58
CA LEU A 197 -16.78 -1.70 -4.33
C LEU A 197 -18.18 -1.12 -4.25
N ASP A 198 -18.88 -1.35 -3.14
CA ASP A 198 -20.23 -0.84 -2.94
C ASP A 198 -20.24 0.70 -3.04
N SER A 199 -21.15 1.25 -3.82
CA SER A 199 -21.28 2.68 -4.09
C SER A 199 -21.49 3.54 -2.84
N ARG A 200 -21.96 2.97 -1.74
CA ARG A 200 -22.03 3.64 -0.44
C ARG A 200 -20.66 4.02 0.10
N TYR A 201 -19.63 3.28 -0.29
CA TYR A 201 -18.27 3.38 0.27
C TYR A 201 -17.28 4.04 -0.67
N THR A 202 -17.67 4.36 -1.91
CA THR A 202 -16.76 4.94 -2.90
C THR A 202 -17.48 5.88 -3.88
N PRO A 203 -16.86 6.99 -4.28
CA PRO A 203 -17.39 7.83 -5.34
C PRO A 203 -17.03 7.33 -6.77
N GLU A 204 -16.02 6.43 -6.91
CA GLU A 204 -15.41 6.13 -8.23
C GLU A 204 -14.88 4.69 -8.36
N GLN A 205 -15.37 3.75 -7.55
CA GLN A 205 -15.07 2.30 -7.60
C GLN A 205 -13.72 1.84 -7.03
N VAL A 206 -12.85 2.73 -6.56
CA VAL A 206 -11.52 2.34 -6.06
C VAL A 206 -11.21 2.94 -4.68
N HIS A 207 -11.37 4.26 -4.52
CA HIS A 207 -10.99 4.93 -3.28
C HIS A 207 -12.18 5.03 -2.33
N PRO A 208 -12.03 4.61 -1.06
CA PRO A 208 -13.07 4.78 -0.07
C PRO A 208 -13.37 6.25 0.21
N ASN A 209 -14.64 6.55 0.44
CA ASN A 209 -15.09 7.77 1.09
C ASN A 209 -15.05 7.61 2.63
N ASP A 210 -15.55 8.61 3.38
CA ASP A 210 -15.56 8.55 4.85
C ASP A 210 -16.27 7.31 5.38
N ALA A 211 -17.44 6.93 4.82
CA ALA A 211 -18.17 5.74 5.23
C ALA A 211 -17.38 4.45 4.95
N GLY A 212 -16.66 4.39 3.83
CA GLY A 212 -15.78 3.28 3.52
C GLY A 212 -14.61 3.17 4.51
N TYR A 213 -13.98 4.28 4.87
CA TYR A 213 -12.93 4.26 5.89
C TYR A 213 -13.48 3.90 7.28
N GLU A 214 -14.69 4.29 7.64
CA GLU A 214 -15.32 3.85 8.89
C GLU A 214 -15.48 2.33 8.97
N VAL A 215 -15.86 1.69 7.88
CA VAL A 215 -15.89 0.21 7.79
C VAL A 215 -14.50 -0.35 8.01
N MET A 216 -13.48 0.17 7.32
CA MET A 216 -12.09 -0.30 7.47
C MET A 216 -11.58 -0.10 8.91
N GLU A 217 -11.88 1.04 9.54
CA GLU A 217 -11.54 1.34 10.94
C GLU A 217 -12.17 0.34 11.91
N SER A 218 -13.46 0.01 11.71
CA SER A 218 -14.18 -0.94 12.55
C SER A 218 -13.57 -2.35 12.54
N LEU A 219 -12.94 -2.74 11.44
CA LEU A 219 -12.31 -4.04 11.26
C LEU A 219 -10.84 -4.07 11.72
N ILE A 220 -10.08 -3.01 11.42
CA ILE A 220 -8.65 -3.01 11.70
C ILE A 220 -8.32 -2.77 13.17
N VAL A 221 -9.09 -1.92 13.87
CA VAL A 221 -8.82 -1.58 15.28
C VAL A 221 -8.87 -2.82 16.18
N PRO A 222 -9.89 -3.68 16.13
CA PRO A 222 -9.90 -4.92 16.92
C PRO A 222 -8.73 -5.84 16.57
N ALA A 223 -8.34 -5.95 15.30
CA ALA A 223 -7.22 -6.77 14.86
C ALA A 223 -5.89 -6.26 15.43
N ILE A 224 -5.65 -4.93 15.40
CA ILE A 224 -4.46 -4.30 15.99
C ILE A 224 -4.43 -4.51 17.51
N LYS A 225 -5.55 -4.23 18.20
CA LYS A 225 -5.65 -4.44 19.66
C LYS A 225 -5.32 -5.88 20.05
N LYS A 226 -5.90 -6.86 19.35
CA LYS A 226 -5.61 -8.29 19.56
C LYS A 226 -4.13 -8.62 19.30
N ALA A 227 -3.57 -8.16 18.19
CA ALA A 227 -2.17 -8.43 17.82
C ALA A 227 -1.18 -7.84 18.84
N LEU A 228 -1.47 -6.65 19.37
CA LEU A 228 -0.63 -5.94 20.34
C LEU A 228 -0.98 -6.22 21.81
N LYS A 229 -2.01 -7.05 22.08
CA LYS A 229 -2.52 -7.35 23.42
C LYS A 229 -2.88 -6.05 24.18
N ILE A 230 -3.58 -5.14 23.51
CA ILE A 230 -4.12 -3.90 24.09
C ILE A 230 -5.55 -4.20 24.59
N LYS A 231 -5.82 -3.83 25.83
CA LYS A 231 -7.17 -3.96 26.45
C LYS A 231 -8.12 -2.88 25.93
#